data_6582699626b50b8dc78eac050545e5c0
#
_entry.id   6582699626b50b8dc78eac050545e5c0
#
_cell.length_a   1.000
_cell.length_b   1.000
_cell.length_c   1.000
_cell.angle_alpha   90.00
_cell.angle_beta   90.00
_cell.angle_gamma   90.00
#
_symmetry.space_group_name_H-M   'P 1'
#
loop_
_entity.id
_entity.type
_entity.pdbx_description
1 polymer ?
#
loop_
_entity_poly.entity_id
_entity_poly.type
_entity_poly.pdbx_seq_one_letter_code
_entity_poly.pdbx_strand_id
1 'polypeptide(L)'
;MALTAATLLLAGGGLGVYWLYNKEILKNKELEAQLAELTKEEQRSVVMQQVNAQMEEIANEERRISDEQREAAEQQAKIAQQERQNAENERREADIERQNALLAEHKAVEASQIAQNQRKIAEQQRYEAEHSKRVTDTLSFITLGRTLGNLATNQLQAGNVELAEMLGYTAYLYTERYKGFVYIPAVYQALVATSQSKRSWNRHKGMVTSVEFFPKDNNRFVTVSTYGEVMIHEAKGDNISSKTLFSNNQYDFRDVVLRSNGEMYVTSRNGQIIVLSLDGKQTILTMPENEKMIGLTPIGNQLMAAGRNTLYIIDPEHRTIAKTQKVPFNIVFGSRYDNSPAVFDDNGQMHIVRALNRLETNKLPFSGQVTAFASSKNEGLKAFGMLDGTIYLERPNGKIIKLVGHRSKVTKLKINGVRIYSSSYDGSLIQWMADQEKIEPMPLFTTNGWLMNFTFNSNKQSIWAGDQKGNITEAYISVPLMVEKLKNKLTRNFTPEEWNYYVGKNVPYEKIK
;
A
#
# COMPACT_ATOMS: atom_id res chain seq x y z
N MET A 1 -47.46 -26.98 15.13
CA MET A 1 -47.19 -25.60 15.59
C MET A 1 -45.81 -25.46 16.26
N ALA A 2 -45.32 -26.40 17.04
CA ALA A 2 -43.97 -26.32 17.67
C ALA A 2 -42.81 -26.36 16.65
N LEU A 3 -42.94 -27.12 15.55
CA LEU A 3 -41.90 -27.23 14.51
C LEU A 3 -41.72 -25.93 13.71
N THR A 4 -42.78 -25.18 13.48
CA THR A 4 -42.70 -23.91 12.73
C THR A 4 -42.12 -22.76 13.56
N ALA A 5 -42.25 -22.81 14.87
CA ALA A 5 -41.64 -21.82 15.77
C ALA A 5 -40.12 -22.01 15.88
N ALA A 6 -39.62 -23.26 15.87
CA ALA A 6 -38.18 -23.56 15.90
C ALA A 6 -37.48 -23.11 14.62
N THR A 7 -38.08 -23.31 13.45
CA THR A 7 -37.47 -22.87 12.16
C THR A 7 -37.40 -21.36 12.01
N LEU A 8 -38.38 -20.62 12.56
CA LEU A 8 -38.37 -19.14 12.53
C LEU A 8 -37.30 -18.53 13.49
N LEU A 9 -37.09 -19.14 14.64
CA LEU A 9 -36.02 -18.70 15.57
C LEU A 9 -34.63 -18.95 15.00
N LEU A 10 -34.45 -20.01 14.22
CA LEU A 10 -33.14 -20.34 13.61
C LEU A 10 -32.81 -19.44 12.43
N ALA A 11 -33.79 -19.08 11.62
CA ALA A 11 -33.57 -18.09 10.54
C ALA A 11 -33.30 -16.69 11.11
N GLY A 12 -33.92 -16.33 12.24
CA GLY A 12 -33.66 -15.07 12.94
C GLY A 12 -32.25 -14.98 13.55
N GLY A 13 -31.72 -16.09 14.07
CA GLY A 13 -30.39 -16.14 14.64
C GLY A 13 -29.28 -15.92 13.60
N GLY A 14 -29.38 -16.57 12.45
CA GLY A 14 -28.42 -16.43 11.37
C GLY A 14 -28.37 -15.01 10.76
N LEU A 15 -29.53 -14.40 10.59
CA LEU A 15 -29.66 -13.02 10.09
C LEU A 15 -29.17 -11.99 11.14
N GLY A 16 -29.37 -12.26 12.42
CA GLY A 16 -28.89 -11.41 13.51
C GLY A 16 -27.37 -11.34 13.60
N VAL A 17 -26.71 -12.48 13.44
CA VAL A 17 -25.24 -12.56 13.44
C VAL A 17 -24.63 -11.87 12.21
N TYR A 18 -25.22 -12.04 11.04
CA TYR A 18 -24.79 -11.36 9.81
C TYR A 18 -25.00 -9.83 9.89
N TRP A 19 -26.10 -9.39 10.50
CA TRP A 19 -26.36 -7.96 10.67
C TRP A 19 -25.44 -7.30 11.70
N LEU A 20 -25.15 -7.98 12.81
CA LEU A 20 -24.19 -7.51 13.82
C LEU A 20 -22.77 -7.44 13.26
N TYR A 21 -22.37 -8.42 12.46
CA TYR A 21 -21.09 -8.44 11.74
C TYR A 21 -20.89 -7.23 10.84
N ASN A 22 -21.89 -6.90 10.01
CA ASN A 22 -21.82 -5.74 9.12
C ASN A 22 -21.86 -4.40 9.89
N LYS A 23 -22.58 -4.34 11.00
CA LYS A 23 -22.67 -3.14 11.84
C LYS A 23 -21.34 -2.84 12.52
N GLU A 24 -20.60 -3.86 12.90
CA GLU A 24 -19.29 -3.71 13.57
C GLU A 24 -18.19 -3.29 12.60
N ILE A 25 -18.20 -3.80 11.38
CA ILE A 25 -17.31 -3.31 10.30
C ILE A 25 -17.54 -1.82 10.01
N LEU A 26 -18.80 -1.39 9.98
CA LEU A 26 -19.14 0.02 9.76
C LEU A 26 -18.68 0.90 10.93
N LYS A 27 -18.86 0.44 12.16
CA LYS A 27 -18.45 1.17 13.37
C LYS A 27 -16.92 1.29 13.49
N ASN A 28 -16.20 0.23 13.10
CA ASN A 28 -14.73 0.25 13.08
C ASN A 28 -14.17 1.18 11.98
N LYS A 29 -14.80 1.21 10.79
CA LYS A 29 -14.44 2.16 9.73
C LYS A 29 -14.68 3.62 10.13
N GLU A 30 -15.75 3.87 10.87
CA GLU A 30 -16.08 5.21 11.36
C GLU A 30 -15.10 5.68 12.45
N LEU A 31 -14.64 4.75 13.30
CA LEU A 31 -13.62 5.02 14.32
C LEU A 31 -12.23 5.28 13.71
N GLU A 32 -11.87 4.53 12.67
CA GLU A 32 -10.64 4.76 11.91
C GLU A 32 -10.63 6.16 11.24
N ALA A 33 -11.79 6.59 10.73
CA ALA A 33 -11.94 7.93 10.16
C ALA A 33 -11.81 9.04 11.22
N GLN A 34 -12.38 8.85 12.39
CA GLN A 34 -12.27 9.79 13.50
C GLN A 34 -10.84 9.88 14.07
N LEU A 35 -10.11 8.76 14.12
CA LEU A 35 -8.70 8.74 14.54
C LEU A 35 -7.77 9.46 13.56
N ALA A 36 -8.04 9.36 12.26
CA ALA A 36 -7.27 10.06 11.24
C ALA A 36 -7.46 11.59 11.29
N GLU A 37 -8.61 12.06 11.75
CA GLU A 37 -8.93 13.48 11.86
C GLU A 37 -8.31 14.14 13.11
N LEU A 38 -8.16 13.37 14.20
CA LEU A 38 -7.61 13.84 15.47
C LEU A 38 -6.08 13.97 15.50
N THR A 39 -5.37 13.39 14.53
CA THR A 39 -3.90 13.49 14.44
C THR A 39 -3.40 14.87 14.02
N LYS A 40 -4.27 15.84 13.83
CA LYS A 40 -3.90 17.16 13.29
C LYS A 40 -3.67 18.28 14.29
N GLU A 41 -4.07 18.13 15.56
CA GLU A 41 -3.88 19.23 16.50
C GLU A 41 -3.49 18.77 17.93
N GLU A 42 -2.51 19.47 18.45
CA GLU A 42 -1.91 19.48 19.78
C GLU A 42 -2.80 19.07 20.97
N GLN A 43 -2.66 17.80 21.46
CA GLN A 43 -2.76 17.49 22.89
C GLN A 43 -2.39 16.01 23.15
N ARG A 44 -1.09 15.74 23.26
CA ARG A 44 -0.48 14.40 23.37
C ARG A 44 -0.91 13.54 24.56
N SER A 45 -1.46 14.11 25.62
CA SER A 45 -1.74 13.38 26.86
C SER A 45 -3.21 12.90 26.97
N VAL A 46 -4.15 13.70 26.51
CA VAL A 46 -5.59 13.39 26.63
C VAL A 46 -6.04 12.36 25.58
N VAL A 47 -5.46 12.44 24.37
CA VAL A 47 -5.78 11.51 23.28
C VAL A 47 -5.36 10.08 23.62
N MET A 48 -4.24 9.90 24.31
CA MET A 48 -3.76 8.56 24.68
C MET A 48 -4.64 7.86 25.71
N GLN A 49 -5.16 8.61 26.68
CA GLN A 49 -6.13 8.07 27.64
C GLN A 49 -7.46 7.73 26.96
N GLN A 50 -7.89 8.55 26.01
CA GLN A 50 -9.16 8.37 25.33
C GLN A 50 -9.11 7.19 24.32
N VAL A 51 -7.99 7.02 23.62
CA VAL A 51 -7.76 5.86 22.73
C VAL A 51 -7.69 4.56 23.53
N ASN A 52 -7.01 4.56 24.70
CA ASN A 52 -6.94 3.38 25.56
C ASN A 52 -8.31 3.01 26.13
N ALA A 53 -9.10 3.99 26.55
CA ALA A 53 -10.46 3.75 27.05
C ALA A 53 -11.38 3.21 25.94
N GLN A 54 -11.27 3.75 24.73
CA GLN A 54 -12.04 3.25 23.58
C GLN A 54 -11.61 1.85 23.13
N MET A 55 -10.31 1.55 23.25
CA MET A 55 -9.80 0.19 22.95
C MET A 55 -10.27 -0.85 23.96
N GLU A 56 -10.29 -0.48 25.24
CA GLU A 56 -10.81 -1.37 26.30
C GLU A 56 -12.32 -1.58 26.12
N GLU A 57 -13.05 -0.56 25.72
CA GLU A 57 -14.48 -0.64 25.41
C GLU A 57 -14.76 -1.54 24.20
N ILE A 58 -14.00 -1.38 23.10
CA ILE A 58 -14.13 -2.23 21.90
C ILE A 58 -13.77 -3.69 22.24
N ALA A 59 -12.66 -3.92 22.93
CA ALA A 59 -12.24 -5.27 23.33
C ALA A 59 -13.24 -5.94 24.28
N ASN A 60 -13.89 -5.17 25.15
CA ASN A 60 -14.94 -5.66 26.04
C ASN A 60 -16.24 -5.95 25.31
N GLU A 61 -16.60 -5.11 24.32
CA GLU A 61 -17.81 -5.34 23.50
C GLU A 61 -17.66 -6.56 22.58
N GLU A 62 -16.50 -6.75 21.94
CA GLU A 62 -16.21 -7.94 21.13
C GLU A 62 -16.23 -9.23 21.98
N ARG A 63 -15.78 -9.15 23.23
CA ARG A 63 -15.89 -10.28 24.16
C ARG A 63 -17.31 -10.57 24.56
N ARG A 64 -18.08 -9.54 24.88
CA ARG A 64 -19.49 -9.70 25.22
C ARG A 64 -20.25 -10.42 24.10
N ILE A 65 -19.98 -10.00 22.84
CA ILE A 65 -20.58 -10.65 21.66
C ILE A 65 -20.12 -12.10 21.52
N SER A 66 -18.83 -12.37 21.75
CA SER A 66 -18.28 -13.73 21.70
C SER A 66 -18.85 -14.64 22.81
N ASP A 67 -18.99 -14.10 24.02
CA ASP A 67 -19.56 -14.82 25.15
C ASP A 67 -21.06 -15.07 24.97
N GLU A 68 -21.82 -14.10 24.46
CA GLU A 68 -23.25 -14.25 24.11
C GLU A 68 -23.46 -15.32 23.03
N GLN A 69 -22.58 -15.38 22.02
CA GLN A 69 -22.62 -16.43 21.00
C GLN A 69 -22.28 -17.81 21.56
N ARG A 70 -21.32 -17.87 22.48
CA ARG A 70 -20.94 -19.11 23.16
C ARG A 70 -22.05 -19.61 24.07
N GLU A 71 -22.66 -18.73 24.86
CA GLU A 71 -23.81 -19.07 25.70
C GLU A 71 -25.01 -19.55 24.87
N ALA A 72 -25.29 -18.91 23.70
CA ALA A 72 -26.32 -19.33 22.79
C ALA A 72 -26.02 -20.75 22.20
N ALA A 73 -24.76 -21.04 21.85
CA ALA A 73 -24.34 -22.35 21.38
C ALA A 73 -24.43 -23.43 22.48
N GLU A 74 -24.08 -23.09 23.72
CA GLU A 74 -24.20 -24.00 24.87
C GLU A 74 -25.67 -24.28 25.23
N GLN A 75 -26.54 -23.29 25.14
CA GLN A 75 -27.99 -23.48 25.32
C GLN A 75 -28.58 -24.37 24.22
N GLN A 76 -28.17 -24.19 22.96
CA GLN A 76 -28.61 -25.04 21.86
C GLN A 76 -28.11 -26.48 22.04
N ALA A 77 -26.87 -26.68 22.54
CA ALA A 77 -26.36 -28.00 22.85
C ALA A 77 -27.14 -28.69 24.01
N LYS A 78 -27.55 -27.93 25.03
CA LYS A 78 -28.40 -28.45 26.11
C LYS A 78 -29.81 -28.82 25.62
N ILE A 79 -30.38 -27.98 24.77
CA ILE A 79 -31.69 -28.29 24.15
C ILE A 79 -31.59 -29.55 23.30
N ALA A 80 -30.54 -29.67 22.47
CA ALA A 80 -30.32 -30.87 21.66
C ALA A 80 -30.06 -32.12 22.52
N GLN A 81 -29.43 -31.97 23.69
CA GLN A 81 -29.25 -33.06 24.63
C GLN A 81 -30.55 -33.48 25.29
N GLN A 82 -31.40 -32.50 25.62
CA GLN A 82 -32.73 -32.74 26.19
C GLN A 82 -33.71 -33.37 25.15
N GLU A 83 -33.63 -32.93 23.91
CA GLU A 83 -34.36 -33.55 22.79
C GLU A 83 -33.89 -34.98 22.51
N ARG A 84 -32.56 -35.23 22.61
CA ARG A 84 -32.01 -36.62 22.57
C ARG A 84 -32.58 -37.49 23.70
N GLN A 85 -32.62 -36.90 24.89
CA GLN A 85 -33.17 -37.61 26.06
C GLN A 85 -34.67 -37.87 25.93
N ASN A 86 -35.41 -36.94 25.36
CA ASN A 86 -36.84 -37.12 25.04
C ASN A 86 -37.04 -38.19 23.96
N ALA A 87 -36.23 -38.16 22.90
CA ALA A 87 -36.28 -39.20 21.85
C ALA A 87 -35.86 -40.59 22.35
N GLU A 88 -34.90 -40.66 23.32
CA GLU A 88 -34.58 -41.93 23.98
C GLU A 88 -35.67 -42.45 24.90
N ASN A 89 -36.40 -41.55 25.58
CA ASN A 89 -37.55 -41.90 26.41
C ASN A 89 -38.75 -42.35 25.54
N GLU A 90 -39.01 -41.68 24.44
CA GLU A 90 -40.02 -42.12 23.46
C GLU A 90 -39.71 -43.50 22.86
N ARG A 91 -38.42 -43.77 22.64
CA ARG A 91 -37.96 -45.13 22.24
C ARG A 91 -38.25 -46.18 23.32
N ARG A 92 -38.02 -45.84 24.60
CA ARG A 92 -38.34 -46.76 25.71
C ARG A 92 -39.85 -47.00 25.84
N GLU A 93 -40.67 -45.96 25.69
CA GLU A 93 -42.11 -46.11 25.68
C GLU A 93 -42.62 -46.91 24.48
N ALA A 94 -42.05 -46.69 23.28
CA ALA A 94 -42.36 -47.48 22.11
C ALA A 94 -41.90 -48.97 22.23
N ASP A 95 -40.78 -49.24 22.95
CA ASP A 95 -40.33 -50.61 23.24
C ASP A 95 -41.23 -51.31 24.29
N ILE A 96 -41.84 -50.58 25.20
CA ILE A 96 -42.84 -51.08 26.16
C ILE A 96 -44.16 -51.36 25.47
N GLU A 97 -44.59 -50.49 24.54
CA GLU A 97 -45.78 -50.73 23.74
C GLU A 97 -45.65 -51.78 22.65
N ARG A 98 -44.41 -52.28 22.42
CA ARG A 98 -44.07 -53.30 21.43
C ARG A 98 -44.80 -54.63 21.63
N GLN A 99 -45.40 -54.85 22.78
CA GLN A 99 -46.17 -56.06 23.07
C GLN A 99 -47.61 -56.05 22.53
N ASN A 100 -48.12 -54.95 22.04
CA ASN A 100 -49.50 -54.86 21.58
C ASN A 100 -49.62 -54.38 20.14
N ALA A 101 -49.32 -55.25 19.21
CA ALA A 101 -49.76 -55.17 17.81
C ALA A 101 -48.91 -54.38 16.80
N LEU A 102 -48.93 -54.78 15.59
CA LEU A 102 -48.39 -54.31 14.32
C LEU A 102 -48.42 -52.79 14.02
N LEU A 103 -49.10 -52.02 14.82
CA LEU A 103 -49.19 -50.54 14.73
C LEU A 103 -48.03 -49.80 15.40
N ALA A 104 -47.27 -50.47 16.26
CA ALA A 104 -46.16 -49.87 16.98
C ALA A 104 -44.87 -49.78 16.13
N GLU A 105 -44.66 -50.69 15.17
CA GLU A 105 -43.46 -50.70 14.31
C GLU A 105 -43.41 -49.46 13.38
N HIS A 106 -44.56 -49.05 12.85
CA HIS A 106 -44.63 -47.85 12.00
C HIS A 106 -44.29 -46.56 12.77
N LYS A 107 -44.79 -46.46 14.03
CA LYS A 107 -44.51 -45.30 14.92
C LYS A 107 -43.04 -45.26 15.36
N ALA A 108 -42.40 -46.40 15.55
CA ALA A 108 -40.99 -46.47 15.92
C ALA A 108 -40.05 -46.02 14.79
N VAL A 109 -40.40 -46.37 13.53
CA VAL A 109 -39.66 -45.92 12.34
C VAL A 109 -39.76 -44.41 12.11
N GLU A 110 -40.96 -43.85 12.24
CA GLU A 110 -41.18 -42.38 12.13
C GLU A 110 -40.42 -41.63 13.24
N ALA A 111 -40.48 -42.11 14.49
CA ALA A 111 -39.74 -41.50 15.60
C ALA A 111 -38.22 -41.57 15.39
N SER A 112 -37.72 -42.67 14.81
CA SER A 112 -36.29 -42.80 14.46
C SER A 112 -35.86 -41.84 13.37
N GLN A 113 -36.69 -41.64 12.31
CA GLN A 113 -36.41 -40.65 11.25
C GLN A 113 -36.45 -39.21 11.77
N ILE A 114 -37.38 -38.90 12.63
CA ILE A 114 -37.47 -37.56 13.27
C ILE A 114 -36.24 -37.32 14.14
N ALA A 115 -35.81 -38.29 14.97
CA ALA A 115 -34.64 -38.19 15.79
C ALA A 115 -33.32 -38.04 14.98
N GLN A 116 -33.20 -38.76 13.84
CA GLN A 116 -32.05 -38.59 12.93
C GLN A 116 -32.04 -37.20 12.27
N ASN A 117 -33.20 -36.67 11.88
CA ASN A 117 -33.28 -35.33 11.31
C ASN A 117 -32.95 -34.24 12.36
N GLN A 118 -33.42 -34.42 13.60
CA GLN A 118 -33.08 -33.50 14.69
C GLN A 118 -31.55 -33.51 15.02
N ARG A 119 -30.93 -34.70 15.00
CA ARG A 119 -29.46 -34.81 15.17
C ARG A 119 -28.70 -34.07 14.06
N LYS A 120 -29.09 -34.26 12.81
CA LYS A 120 -28.47 -33.55 11.68
C LYS A 120 -28.60 -32.03 11.81
N ILE A 121 -29.78 -31.56 12.21
CA ILE A 121 -30.03 -30.14 12.44
C ILE A 121 -29.13 -29.60 13.57
N ALA A 122 -29.06 -30.32 14.70
CA ALA A 122 -28.23 -29.92 15.83
C ALA A 122 -26.72 -29.90 15.49
N GLU A 123 -26.23 -30.88 14.73
CA GLU A 123 -24.83 -30.93 14.26
C GLU A 123 -24.52 -29.76 13.30
N GLN A 124 -25.44 -29.44 12.40
CA GLN A 124 -25.28 -28.32 11.49
C GLN A 124 -25.25 -26.98 12.23
N GLN A 125 -26.13 -26.78 13.21
CA GLN A 125 -26.16 -25.58 14.03
C GLN A 125 -24.87 -25.39 14.85
N ARG A 126 -24.37 -26.49 15.42
CA ARG A 126 -23.10 -26.46 16.15
C ARG A 126 -21.92 -26.09 15.22
N TYR A 127 -21.88 -26.66 14.03
CA TYR A 127 -20.86 -26.32 13.03
C TYR A 127 -20.94 -24.82 12.63
N GLU A 128 -22.13 -24.31 12.38
CA GLU A 128 -22.36 -22.91 12.04
C GLU A 128 -21.94 -21.95 13.17
N ALA A 129 -22.27 -22.30 14.42
CA ALA A 129 -21.88 -21.52 15.59
C ALA A 129 -20.35 -21.51 15.81
N GLU A 130 -19.69 -22.67 15.67
CA GLU A 130 -18.24 -22.79 15.77
C GLU A 130 -17.53 -22.05 14.62
N HIS A 131 -18.11 -22.10 13.42
CA HIS A 131 -17.58 -21.34 12.27
C HIS A 131 -17.73 -19.83 12.49
N SER A 132 -18.88 -19.37 12.92
CA SER A 132 -19.14 -17.96 13.25
C SER A 132 -18.19 -17.44 14.32
N LYS A 133 -17.96 -18.22 15.38
CA LYS A 133 -17.00 -17.87 16.43
C LYS A 133 -15.59 -17.71 15.87
N ARG A 134 -15.11 -18.67 15.06
CA ARG A 134 -13.77 -18.59 14.44
C ARG A 134 -13.61 -17.35 13.57
N VAL A 135 -14.63 -16.98 12.81
CA VAL A 135 -14.62 -15.76 11.98
C VAL A 135 -14.55 -14.53 12.87
N THR A 136 -15.34 -14.46 13.94
CA THR A 136 -15.34 -13.33 14.89
C THR A 136 -13.99 -13.17 15.59
N ASP A 137 -13.41 -14.27 16.09
CA ASP A 137 -12.09 -14.26 16.72
C ASP A 137 -11.00 -13.77 15.74
N THR A 138 -11.05 -14.26 14.48
CA THR A 138 -10.12 -13.83 13.42
C THR A 138 -10.20 -12.32 13.18
N LEU A 139 -11.40 -11.77 13.05
CA LEU A 139 -11.61 -10.34 12.82
C LEU A 139 -11.18 -9.49 14.01
N SER A 140 -11.45 -9.97 15.21
CA SER A 140 -11.01 -9.32 16.45
C SER A 140 -9.48 -9.18 16.48
N PHE A 141 -8.74 -10.22 16.16
CA PHE A 141 -7.28 -10.18 16.13
C PHE A 141 -6.71 -9.33 14.98
N ILE A 142 -7.37 -9.29 13.81
CA ILE A 142 -7.00 -8.36 12.73
C ILE A 142 -7.23 -6.91 13.19
N THR A 143 -8.33 -6.64 13.88
CA THR A 143 -8.64 -5.32 14.44
C THR A 143 -7.61 -4.93 15.51
N LEU A 144 -7.23 -5.86 16.38
CA LEU A 144 -6.16 -5.67 17.34
C LEU A 144 -4.85 -5.29 16.63
N GLY A 145 -4.47 -5.98 15.55
CA GLY A 145 -3.29 -5.64 14.76
C GLY A 145 -3.31 -4.19 14.27
N ARG A 146 -4.47 -3.72 13.75
CA ARG A 146 -4.64 -2.31 13.33
C ARG A 146 -4.48 -1.33 14.49
N THR A 147 -5.06 -1.65 15.61
CA THR A 147 -5.00 -0.83 16.82
C THR A 147 -3.58 -0.71 17.34
N LEU A 148 -2.86 -1.83 17.42
CA LEU A 148 -1.44 -1.87 17.81
C LEU A 148 -0.57 -1.06 16.84
N GLY A 149 -0.87 -1.10 15.53
CA GLY A 149 -0.16 -0.28 14.53
C GLY A 149 -0.33 1.22 14.77
N ASN A 150 -1.55 1.68 15.06
CA ASN A 150 -1.79 3.08 15.41
C ASN A 150 -1.08 3.47 16.72
N LEU A 151 -1.13 2.60 17.73
CA LEU A 151 -0.41 2.82 18.99
C LEU A 151 1.10 2.88 18.77
N ALA A 152 1.67 2.03 17.94
CA ALA A 152 3.09 2.06 17.61
C ALA A 152 3.49 3.43 17.05
N THR A 153 2.71 3.97 16.11
CA THR A 153 2.96 5.28 15.53
C THR A 153 2.87 6.39 16.58
N ASN A 154 1.86 6.34 17.46
CA ASN A 154 1.68 7.33 18.52
C ASN A 154 2.82 7.26 19.57
N GLN A 155 3.24 6.05 19.96
CA GLN A 155 4.36 5.87 20.89
C GLN A 155 5.68 6.36 20.31
N LEU A 156 5.89 6.15 19.01
CA LEU A 156 7.07 6.66 18.33
C LEU A 156 7.10 8.20 18.33
N GLN A 157 5.95 8.84 18.06
CA GLN A 157 5.82 10.31 18.12
C GLN A 157 6.02 10.86 19.55
N ALA A 158 5.62 10.10 20.55
CA ALA A 158 5.85 10.44 21.97
C ALA A 158 7.31 10.21 22.42
N GLY A 159 8.16 9.64 21.55
CA GLY A 159 9.56 9.35 21.85
C GLY A 159 9.81 7.98 22.51
N ASN A 160 8.77 7.15 22.71
CA ASN A 160 8.87 5.81 23.29
C ASN A 160 9.25 4.78 22.21
N VAL A 161 10.47 4.89 21.67
CA VAL A 161 10.94 4.14 20.50
C VAL A 161 10.85 2.63 20.71
N GLU A 162 11.38 2.12 21.84
CA GLU A 162 11.42 0.68 22.13
C GLU A 162 10.01 0.07 22.20
N LEU A 163 9.08 0.75 22.87
CA LEU A 163 7.68 0.33 22.95
C LEU A 163 7.00 0.38 21.58
N ALA A 164 7.26 1.43 20.81
CA ALA A 164 6.74 1.56 19.43
C ALA A 164 7.20 0.41 18.53
N GLU A 165 8.48 0.00 18.62
CA GLU A 165 9.04 -1.12 17.88
C GLU A 165 8.35 -2.44 18.24
N MET A 166 8.14 -2.71 19.53
CA MET A 166 7.41 -3.89 20.00
C MET A 166 5.97 -3.90 19.50
N LEU A 167 5.26 -2.77 19.62
CA LEU A 167 3.87 -2.64 19.19
C LEU A 167 3.76 -2.80 17.66
N GLY A 168 4.65 -2.18 16.88
CA GLY A 168 4.68 -2.27 15.42
C GLY A 168 4.93 -3.71 14.93
N TYR A 169 5.86 -4.41 15.57
CA TYR A 169 6.12 -5.82 15.27
C TYR A 169 4.93 -6.71 15.63
N THR A 170 4.32 -6.49 16.78
CA THR A 170 3.14 -7.24 17.24
C THR A 170 1.93 -6.97 16.34
N ALA A 171 1.74 -5.73 15.88
CA ALA A 171 0.71 -5.37 14.91
C ALA A 171 0.83 -6.21 13.62
N TYR A 172 2.05 -6.34 13.10
CA TYR A 172 2.33 -7.20 11.95
C TYR A 172 2.04 -8.67 12.26
N LEU A 173 2.55 -9.21 13.37
CA LEU A 173 2.38 -10.62 13.75
C LEU A 173 0.91 -11.03 13.82
N TYR A 174 0.07 -10.22 14.49
CA TYR A 174 -1.36 -10.53 14.58
C TYR A 174 -2.05 -10.40 13.22
N THR A 175 -1.73 -9.38 12.44
CA THR A 175 -2.32 -9.22 11.10
C THR A 175 -1.95 -10.38 10.19
N GLU A 176 -0.70 -10.81 10.15
CA GLU A 176 -0.23 -11.91 9.31
C GLU A 176 -0.77 -13.27 9.78
N ARG A 177 -0.68 -13.56 11.08
CA ARG A 177 -1.14 -14.82 11.69
C ARG A 177 -2.59 -15.12 11.38
N TYR A 178 -3.42 -14.09 11.39
CA TYR A 178 -4.85 -14.19 11.09
C TYR A 178 -5.20 -13.86 9.63
N LYS A 179 -4.20 -13.89 8.73
CA LYS A 179 -4.34 -13.68 7.29
C LYS A 179 -4.99 -12.34 6.92
N GLY A 180 -4.78 -11.32 7.74
CA GLY A 180 -5.18 -9.95 7.46
C GLY A 180 -4.26 -9.31 6.41
N PHE A 181 -4.75 -8.23 5.81
CA PHE A 181 -4.00 -7.51 4.79
C PHE A 181 -2.98 -6.56 5.45
N VAL A 182 -1.69 -6.89 5.35
CA VAL A 182 -0.60 -6.14 6.01
C VAL A 182 -0.34 -4.74 5.44
N TYR A 183 -0.85 -4.47 4.22
CA TYR A 183 -0.74 -3.13 3.59
C TYR A 183 -1.90 -2.21 3.95
N ILE A 184 -2.65 -2.47 5.03
CA ILE A 184 -3.56 -1.47 5.59
C ILE A 184 -2.76 -0.32 6.22
N PRO A 185 -3.24 0.93 6.13
CA PRO A 185 -2.48 2.11 6.60
C PRO A 185 -1.91 1.95 7.99
N ALA A 186 -2.70 1.52 8.97
CA ALA A 186 -2.30 1.40 10.36
C ALA A 186 -1.08 0.47 10.58
N VAL A 187 -1.08 -0.72 9.95
CA VAL A 187 0.01 -1.70 10.11
C VAL A 187 1.22 -1.33 9.26
N TYR A 188 0.97 -0.97 8.00
CA TYR A 188 2.06 -0.66 7.08
C TYR A 188 2.83 0.60 7.49
N GLN A 189 2.14 1.67 7.91
CA GLN A 189 2.79 2.88 8.41
C GLN A 189 3.55 2.65 9.71
N ALA A 190 3.03 1.80 10.60
CA ALA A 190 3.77 1.39 11.79
C ALA A 190 5.09 0.71 11.44
N LEU A 191 5.06 -0.26 10.48
CA LEU A 191 6.28 -0.91 10.00
C LEU A 191 7.26 0.09 9.37
N VAL A 192 6.79 0.98 8.51
CA VAL A 192 7.62 2.02 7.88
C VAL A 192 8.28 2.89 8.95
N ALA A 193 7.53 3.32 9.96
CA ALA A 193 8.01 4.23 10.98
C ALA A 193 8.97 3.56 11.99
N THR A 194 8.66 2.33 12.45
CA THR A 194 9.42 1.66 13.51
C THR A 194 10.61 0.87 13.00
N SER A 195 10.60 0.36 11.76
CA SER A 195 11.74 -0.37 11.19
C SER A 195 12.96 0.51 10.89
N GLN A 196 12.86 1.85 11.03
CA GLN A 196 13.86 2.82 10.59
C GLN A 196 14.26 2.57 9.12
N SER A 197 13.25 2.42 8.28
CA SER A 197 13.42 2.12 6.86
C SER A 197 14.00 3.29 6.07
N LYS A 198 13.96 4.52 6.62
CA LYS A 198 14.43 5.73 5.97
C LYS A 198 15.88 6.06 6.34
N ARG A 199 16.72 6.28 5.33
CA ARG A 199 18.10 6.78 5.45
C ARG A 199 18.31 7.91 4.46
N SER A 200 19.12 8.91 4.81
CA SER A 200 19.33 10.07 3.96
C SER A 200 20.79 10.55 4.03
N TRP A 201 21.32 10.92 2.86
CA TRP A 201 22.69 11.42 2.71
C TRP A 201 22.67 12.68 1.86
N ASN A 202 23.29 13.76 2.33
CA ASN A 202 23.53 14.93 1.52
C ASN A 202 24.77 14.69 0.64
N ARG A 203 24.61 14.71 -0.68
CA ARG A 203 25.68 14.41 -1.64
C ARG A 203 25.83 15.46 -2.72
N HIS A 204 24.80 16.25 -3.00
CA HIS A 204 24.81 17.26 -4.04
C HIS A 204 24.74 18.68 -3.47
N LYS A 205 25.32 19.63 -4.20
CA LYS A 205 25.23 21.06 -3.90
C LYS A 205 23.89 21.65 -4.36
N GLY A 206 23.29 21.08 -5.40
CA GLY A 206 21.99 21.46 -5.96
C GLY A 206 20.90 20.44 -5.71
N MET A 207 19.69 20.75 -6.19
CA MET A 207 18.56 19.84 -6.14
C MET A 207 18.89 18.54 -6.92
N VAL A 208 18.63 17.37 -6.33
CA VAL A 208 18.74 16.08 -7.00
C VAL A 208 17.49 15.87 -7.85
N THR A 209 17.62 16.03 -9.15
CA THR A 209 16.50 16.03 -10.08
C THR A 209 16.18 14.66 -10.67
N SER A 210 17.15 13.75 -10.72
CA SER A 210 16.93 12.38 -11.18
C SER A 210 17.81 11.39 -10.45
N VAL A 211 17.28 10.18 -10.25
CA VAL A 211 17.95 9.02 -9.65
C VAL A 211 17.61 7.81 -10.51
N GLU A 212 18.63 7.11 -11.02
CA GLU A 212 18.41 5.89 -11.82
C GLU A 212 19.44 4.81 -11.48
N PHE A 213 18.94 3.56 -11.30
CA PHE A 213 19.80 2.39 -11.00
C PHE A 213 20.41 1.81 -12.26
N PHE A 214 21.63 1.30 -12.14
CA PHE A 214 22.22 0.48 -13.19
C PHE A 214 21.38 -0.79 -13.39
N PRO A 215 21.14 -1.20 -14.64
CA PRO A 215 20.32 -2.38 -14.92
C PRO A 215 20.86 -3.63 -14.19
N LYS A 216 19.97 -4.34 -13.51
CA LYS A 216 20.28 -5.56 -12.72
C LYS A 216 21.22 -5.35 -11.52
N ASP A 217 21.54 -4.11 -11.16
CA ASP A 217 22.33 -3.78 -9.98
C ASP A 217 21.42 -3.18 -8.89
N ASN A 218 21.42 -3.74 -7.70
CA ASN A 218 20.59 -3.27 -6.59
C ASN A 218 21.26 -2.17 -5.76
N ASN A 219 22.54 -1.98 -5.95
CA ASN A 219 23.37 -1.14 -5.08
C ASN A 219 23.95 0.07 -5.80
N ARG A 220 24.10 -0.02 -7.12
CA ARG A 220 24.76 1.02 -7.90
C ARG A 220 23.77 1.86 -8.68
N PHE A 221 23.85 3.17 -8.55
CA PHE A 221 22.93 4.11 -9.19
C PHE A 221 23.63 5.43 -9.52
N VAL A 222 23.03 6.19 -10.41
CA VAL A 222 23.46 7.53 -10.82
C VAL A 222 22.44 8.56 -10.35
N THR A 223 22.93 9.73 -9.98
CA THR A 223 22.13 10.91 -9.67
C THR A 223 22.65 12.13 -10.43
N VAL A 224 21.73 13.05 -10.71
CA VAL A 224 22.06 14.33 -11.35
C VAL A 224 21.43 15.47 -10.57
N SER A 225 22.06 16.64 -10.62
CA SER A 225 21.58 17.81 -9.87
C SER A 225 21.50 19.08 -10.71
N THR A 226 20.71 20.04 -10.23
CA THR A 226 20.62 21.39 -10.84
C THR A 226 21.92 22.19 -10.78
N TYR A 227 22.91 21.73 -10.02
CA TYR A 227 24.25 22.34 -9.95
C TYR A 227 25.23 21.74 -10.97
N GLY A 228 24.70 21.01 -11.97
CA GLY A 228 25.51 20.41 -13.04
C GLY A 228 26.37 19.26 -12.58
N GLU A 229 25.96 18.52 -11.56
CA GLU A 229 26.68 17.36 -11.05
C GLU A 229 26.07 16.06 -11.55
N VAL A 230 26.91 15.13 -11.99
CA VAL A 230 26.57 13.73 -12.25
C VAL A 230 27.41 12.87 -11.33
N MET A 231 26.79 12.12 -10.46
CA MET A 231 27.47 11.28 -9.48
C MET A 231 27.02 9.84 -9.60
N ILE A 232 27.97 8.90 -9.47
CA ILE A 232 27.69 7.49 -9.28
C ILE A 232 27.82 7.16 -7.80
N HIS A 233 26.88 6.37 -7.33
CA HIS A 233 26.80 5.92 -5.95
C HIS A 233 26.81 4.40 -5.88
N GLU A 234 27.39 3.88 -4.81
CA GLU A 234 27.32 2.48 -4.43
C GLU A 234 26.86 2.37 -2.98
N ALA A 235 25.69 1.78 -2.77
CA ALA A 235 25.13 1.52 -1.45
C ALA A 235 25.71 0.23 -0.86
N LYS A 236 26.28 0.28 0.35
CA LYS A 236 26.83 -0.87 1.09
C LYS A 236 26.32 -0.83 2.52
N GLY A 237 25.34 -1.66 2.84
CA GLY A 237 24.71 -1.64 4.16
C GLY A 237 24.10 -0.26 4.45
N ASP A 238 24.55 0.37 5.55
CA ASP A 238 24.07 1.69 5.96
C ASP A 238 24.86 2.86 5.37
N ASN A 239 25.87 2.60 4.57
CA ASN A 239 26.73 3.60 3.96
C ASN A 239 26.51 3.71 2.46
N ILE A 240 26.82 4.89 1.91
CA ILE A 240 26.83 5.16 0.48
C ILE A 240 28.19 5.76 0.11
N SER A 241 28.90 5.12 -0.80
CA SER A 241 30.08 5.71 -1.44
C SER A 241 29.64 6.48 -2.69
N SER A 242 30.31 7.59 -2.99
CA SER A 242 29.92 8.48 -4.08
C SER A 242 31.15 8.90 -4.87
N LYS A 243 31.04 8.87 -6.20
CA LYS A 243 32.07 9.34 -7.13
C LYS A 243 31.45 10.35 -8.09
N THR A 244 32.01 11.55 -8.16
CA THR A 244 31.61 12.55 -9.15
C THR A 244 32.23 12.18 -10.50
N LEU A 245 31.38 12.01 -11.51
CA LEU A 245 31.80 11.79 -12.91
C LEU A 245 31.90 13.10 -13.68
N PHE A 246 30.99 14.03 -13.39
CA PHE A 246 30.94 15.32 -14.06
C PHE A 246 30.48 16.38 -13.05
N SER A 247 31.10 17.57 -13.15
CA SER A 247 30.68 18.74 -12.35
C SER A 247 30.97 20.02 -13.12
N ASN A 248 29.91 20.71 -13.52
CA ASN A 248 30.01 22.04 -14.12
C ASN A 248 28.70 22.81 -13.84
N ASN A 249 28.76 23.83 -13.01
CA ASN A 249 27.61 24.61 -12.55
C ASN A 249 26.93 25.50 -13.62
N GLN A 250 27.46 25.53 -14.83
CA GLN A 250 26.77 26.13 -15.97
C GLN A 250 25.60 25.31 -16.47
N TYR A 251 25.51 24.03 -16.09
CA TYR A 251 24.42 23.13 -16.45
C TYR A 251 23.39 23.02 -15.32
N ASP A 252 22.13 23.09 -15.70
CA ASP A 252 20.98 22.77 -14.81
C ASP A 252 20.40 21.42 -15.25
N PHE A 253 20.93 20.32 -14.70
CA PHE A 253 20.51 18.97 -15.09
C PHE A 253 19.10 18.67 -14.58
N ARG A 254 18.32 17.98 -15.43
CA ARG A 254 16.90 17.70 -15.17
C ARG A 254 16.56 16.23 -15.15
N ASP A 255 17.17 15.42 -16.00
CA ASP A 255 16.88 14.00 -16.09
C ASP A 255 18.12 13.23 -16.56
N VAL A 256 18.16 11.94 -16.25
CA VAL A 256 19.18 11.02 -16.75
C VAL A 256 18.54 9.74 -17.24
N VAL A 257 18.96 9.30 -18.43
CA VAL A 257 18.65 7.98 -18.96
C VAL A 257 19.92 7.15 -19.01
N LEU A 258 19.88 6.01 -18.34
CA LEU A 258 20.98 5.07 -18.29
C LEU A 258 20.75 3.93 -19.28
N ARG A 259 21.74 3.69 -20.15
CA ARG A 259 21.70 2.59 -21.10
C ARG A 259 22.34 1.32 -20.54
N SER A 260 22.03 0.18 -21.16
CA SER A 260 22.57 -1.13 -20.74
C SER A 260 24.09 -1.25 -20.82
N ASN A 261 24.74 -0.46 -21.70
CA ASN A 261 26.20 -0.38 -21.82
C ASN A 261 26.86 0.54 -20.76
N GLY A 262 26.07 1.15 -19.88
CA GLY A 262 26.54 2.07 -18.84
C GLY A 262 26.66 3.53 -19.30
N GLU A 263 26.34 3.86 -20.55
CA GLU A 263 26.28 5.26 -21.00
C GLU A 263 25.09 5.99 -20.37
N MET A 264 25.32 7.23 -19.99
CA MET A 264 24.36 8.13 -19.37
C MET A 264 24.05 9.30 -20.30
N TYR A 265 22.77 9.52 -20.58
CA TYR A 265 22.28 10.68 -21.31
C TYR A 265 21.63 11.63 -20.32
N VAL A 266 22.25 12.77 -20.07
CA VAL A 266 21.85 13.73 -19.05
C VAL A 266 21.29 14.98 -19.73
N THR A 267 20.00 15.28 -19.53
CA THR A 267 19.40 16.50 -20.09
C THR A 267 19.67 17.70 -19.21
N SER A 268 20.09 18.79 -19.84
CA SER A 268 20.21 20.11 -19.21
C SER A 268 19.03 21.00 -19.62
N ARG A 269 18.54 21.82 -18.68
CA ARG A 269 17.54 22.85 -18.96
C ARG A 269 17.98 23.82 -20.06
N ASN A 270 19.28 23.99 -20.25
CA ASN A 270 19.87 24.93 -21.20
C ASN A 270 19.91 24.43 -22.65
N GLY A 271 19.20 23.34 -22.97
CA GLY A 271 19.13 22.81 -24.33
C GLY A 271 20.31 21.91 -24.71
N GLN A 272 21.04 21.37 -23.75
CA GLN A 272 22.11 20.40 -24.01
C GLN A 272 21.74 19.03 -23.45
N ILE A 273 22.28 18.00 -24.10
CA ILE A 273 22.32 16.63 -23.58
C ILE A 273 23.79 16.23 -23.48
N ILE A 274 24.21 15.91 -22.27
CA ILE A 274 25.55 15.43 -22.00
C ILE A 274 25.52 13.91 -22.06
N VAL A 275 26.31 13.32 -22.96
CA VAL A 275 26.53 11.88 -23.02
C VAL A 275 27.78 11.56 -22.26
N LEU A 276 27.66 10.80 -21.19
CA LEU A 276 28.76 10.41 -20.32
C LEU A 276 28.95 8.90 -20.33
N SER A 277 30.19 8.46 -20.36
CA SER A 277 30.57 7.08 -20.12
C SER A 277 31.17 6.91 -18.71
N LEU A 278 31.27 5.68 -18.23
CA LEU A 278 31.79 5.36 -16.89
C LEU A 278 33.29 5.75 -16.69
N ASP A 279 34.05 5.83 -17.78
CA ASP A 279 35.44 6.30 -17.79
C ASP A 279 35.58 7.83 -17.78
N GLY A 280 34.45 8.56 -17.78
CA GLY A 280 34.40 10.02 -17.74
C GLY A 280 34.48 10.70 -19.11
N LYS A 281 34.55 9.96 -20.22
CA LYS A 281 34.46 10.57 -21.55
C LYS A 281 33.10 11.19 -21.75
N GLN A 282 33.05 12.38 -22.35
CA GLN A 282 31.83 13.15 -22.57
C GLN A 282 31.68 13.57 -24.03
N THR A 283 30.42 13.66 -24.45
CA THR A 283 30.02 14.30 -25.70
C THR A 283 28.84 15.20 -25.40
N ILE A 284 28.85 16.43 -25.92
CA ILE A 284 27.77 17.39 -25.71
C ILE A 284 26.97 17.52 -26.99
N LEU A 285 25.68 17.23 -26.88
CA LEU A 285 24.70 17.47 -27.95
C LEU A 285 23.94 18.76 -27.61
N THR A 286 24.09 19.78 -28.45
CA THR A 286 23.34 21.02 -28.28
C THR A 286 22.12 21.00 -29.18
N MET A 287 20.94 21.19 -28.58
CA MET A 287 19.70 21.28 -29.32
C MET A 287 19.63 22.58 -30.14
N PRO A 288 19.08 22.56 -31.35
CA PRO A 288 18.82 23.78 -32.08
C PRO A 288 18.09 24.81 -31.23
N GLU A 289 18.45 26.09 -31.41
CA GLU A 289 17.80 27.23 -30.70
C GLU A 289 17.94 27.23 -29.16
N ASN A 290 18.84 26.41 -28.58
CA ASN A 290 18.98 26.22 -27.12
C ASN A 290 17.63 25.94 -26.43
N GLU A 291 16.76 25.18 -27.08
CA GLU A 291 15.42 24.87 -26.63
C GLU A 291 15.44 24.15 -25.27
N LYS A 292 14.67 24.65 -24.31
CA LYS A 292 14.56 24.03 -22.97
C LYS A 292 14.10 22.59 -23.08
N MET A 293 14.92 21.64 -22.61
CA MET A 293 14.56 20.23 -22.57
C MET A 293 13.54 19.95 -21.46
N ILE A 294 12.50 19.18 -21.79
CA ILE A 294 11.40 18.81 -20.91
C ILE A 294 11.53 17.37 -20.45
N GLY A 295 12.01 16.47 -21.29
CA GLY A 295 12.17 15.06 -20.92
C GLY A 295 12.99 14.29 -21.94
N LEU A 296 13.47 13.13 -21.53
CA LEU A 296 14.20 12.15 -22.31
C LEU A 296 13.58 10.77 -22.11
N THR A 297 13.21 10.10 -23.20
CA THR A 297 12.52 8.82 -23.14
C THR A 297 13.16 7.82 -24.10
N PRO A 298 13.50 6.61 -23.64
CA PRO A 298 13.97 5.54 -24.54
C PRO A 298 12.89 5.11 -25.53
N ILE A 299 13.29 4.90 -26.79
CA ILE A 299 12.44 4.36 -27.87
C ILE A 299 13.24 3.32 -28.67
N GLY A 300 13.00 2.04 -28.41
CA GLY A 300 13.85 0.96 -28.94
C GLY A 300 15.31 1.19 -28.58
N ASN A 301 16.20 1.21 -29.59
CA ASN A 301 17.63 1.48 -29.40
C ASN A 301 17.98 2.97 -29.41
N GLN A 302 17.01 3.84 -29.68
CA GLN A 302 17.19 5.30 -29.75
C GLN A 302 16.65 5.98 -28.49
N LEU A 303 16.84 7.30 -28.42
CA LEU A 303 16.26 8.15 -27.39
C LEU A 303 15.43 9.26 -28.04
N MET A 304 14.26 9.53 -27.49
CA MET A 304 13.47 10.70 -27.85
C MET A 304 13.67 11.79 -26.78
N ALA A 305 14.15 12.93 -27.18
CA ALA A 305 14.17 14.12 -26.37
C ALA A 305 12.99 15.02 -26.74
N ALA A 306 12.33 15.60 -25.75
CA ALA A 306 11.24 16.54 -25.93
C ALA A 306 11.68 17.94 -25.50
N GLY A 307 11.59 18.90 -26.40
CA GLY A 307 11.64 20.31 -26.13
C GLY A 307 10.23 20.89 -25.91
N ARG A 308 10.08 22.20 -25.95
CA ARG A 308 8.79 22.86 -25.72
C ARG A 308 7.77 22.56 -26.83
N ASN A 309 8.20 22.58 -28.08
CA ASN A 309 7.36 22.30 -29.24
C ASN A 309 8.08 21.47 -30.32
N THR A 310 9.12 20.76 -29.93
CA THR A 310 9.96 19.99 -30.85
C THR A 310 10.30 18.63 -30.22
N LEU A 311 10.20 17.58 -31.02
CA LEU A 311 10.63 16.23 -30.68
C LEU A 311 11.93 15.94 -31.45
N TYR A 312 12.90 15.37 -30.79
CA TYR A 312 14.21 15.00 -31.31
C TYR A 312 14.42 13.50 -31.15
N ILE A 313 14.91 12.83 -32.19
CA ILE A 313 15.44 11.48 -32.08
C ILE A 313 16.97 11.57 -32.00
N ILE A 314 17.52 11.00 -30.96
CA ILE A 314 18.96 10.89 -30.74
C ILE A 314 19.38 9.49 -31.14
N ASP A 315 20.40 9.42 -32.00
CA ASP A 315 21.10 8.19 -32.31
C ASP A 315 22.24 8.00 -31.28
N PRO A 316 22.15 6.99 -30.41
CA PRO A 316 23.19 6.77 -29.42
C PRO A 316 24.48 6.20 -30.00
N GLU A 317 24.46 5.51 -31.12
CA GLU A 317 25.68 4.94 -31.74
C GLU A 317 26.59 6.04 -32.27
N HIS A 318 25.99 6.98 -32.99
CA HIS A 318 26.71 8.11 -33.58
C HIS A 318 26.78 9.33 -32.64
N ARG A 319 26.02 9.29 -31.51
CA ARG A 319 25.88 10.42 -30.57
C ARG A 319 25.46 11.71 -31.26
N THR A 320 24.43 11.62 -32.11
CA THR A 320 23.91 12.75 -32.93
C THR A 320 22.41 12.86 -32.81
N ILE A 321 21.89 14.03 -33.22
CA ILE A 321 20.46 14.24 -33.42
C ILE A 321 20.13 13.69 -34.80
N ALA A 322 19.49 12.53 -34.86
CA ALA A 322 19.16 11.85 -36.11
C ALA A 322 17.96 12.46 -36.85
N LYS A 323 16.95 12.92 -36.09
CA LYS A 323 15.70 13.49 -36.64
C LYS A 323 15.13 14.55 -35.73
N THR A 324 14.41 15.51 -36.31
CA THR A 324 13.73 16.59 -35.59
C THR A 324 12.32 16.76 -36.17
N GLN A 325 11.33 16.96 -35.30
CA GLN A 325 9.93 17.20 -35.69
C GLN A 325 9.30 18.28 -34.81
N LYS A 326 8.87 19.40 -35.41
CA LYS A 326 8.04 20.40 -34.71
C LYS A 326 6.61 19.88 -34.54
N VAL A 327 6.01 20.17 -33.39
CA VAL A 327 4.61 19.86 -33.08
C VAL A 327 3.82 21.16 -32.87
N PRO A 328 2.51 21.19 -33.18
CA PRO A 328 1.69 22.42 -33.13
C PRO A 328 1.18 22.76 -31.72
N PHE A 329 1.75 22.20 -30.66
CA PHE A 329 1.35 22.41 -29.27
C PHE A 329 2.58 22.57 -28.36
N ASN A 330 2.36 23.13 -27.15
CA ASN A 330 3.41 23.26 -26.16
C ASN A 330 3.48 21.99 -25.30
N ILE A 331 4.59 21.30 -25.34
CA ILE A 331 4.87 20.15 -24.46
C ILE A 331 5.21 20.67 -23.07
N VAL A 332 4.53 20.17 -22.05
CA VAL A 332 4.74 20.52 -20.64
C VAL A 332 5.38 19.39 -19.85
N PHE A 333 5.18 18.15 -20.29
CA PHE A 333 5.71 16.96 -19.64
C PHE A 333 5.93 15.83 -20.65
N GLY A 334 6.99 15.07 -20.48
CA GLY A 334 7.32 13.87 -21.26
C GLY A 334 7.41 12.64 -20.39
N SER A 335 6.89 11.51 -20.87
CA SER A 335 6.90 10.23 -20.18
C SER A 335 6.82 9.08 -21.16
N ARG A 336 6.43 7.91 -20.67
CA ARG A 336 6.29 6.68 -21.45
C ARG A 336 4.91 6.07 -21.22
N TYR A 337 4.25 5.71 -22.30
CA TYR A 337 3.04 4.90 -22.30
C TYR A 337 3.34 3.55 -22.95
N ASP A 338 3.32 2.49 -22.16
CA ASP A 338 3.82 1.16 -22.52
C ASP A 338 5.25 1.24 -23.09
N ASN A 339 5.44 0.86 -24.37
CA ASN A 339 6.73 0.90 -25.05
C ASN A 339 6.93 2.15 -25.92
N SER A 340 5.96 3.09 -25.93
CA SER A 340 6.02 4.31 -26.74
C SER A 340 6.27 5.52 -25.87
N PRO A 341 7.05 6.51 -26.31
CA PRO A 341 7.07 7.82 -25.66
C PRO A 341 5.68 8.45 -25.69
N ALA A 342 5.38 9.20 -24.65
CA ALA A 342 4.17 10.02 -24.55
C ALA A 342 4.54 11.42 -24.07
N VAL A 343 3.94 12.43 -24.69
CA VAL A 343 4.10 13.82 -24.27
C VAL A 343 2.72 14.40 -23.92
N PHE A 344 2.72 15.32 -23.00
CA PHE A 344 1.52 16.01 -22.53
C PHE A 344 1.63 17.49 -22.87
N ASP A 345 0.55 18.05 -23.36
CA ASP A 345 0.50 19.46 -23.72
C ASP A 345 -0.14 20.34 -22.63
N ASP A 346 -0.07 21.64 -22.82
CA ASP A 346 -0.66 22.64 -21.92
C ASP A 346 -2.20 22.69 -22.00
N ASN A 347 -2.83 22.02 -22.97
CA ASN A 347 -4.28 21.87 -23.10
C ASN A 347 -4.83 20.61 -22.40
N GLY A 348 -3.98 19.85 -21.71
CA GLY A 348 -4.35 18.63 -21.00
C GLY A 348 -4.62 17.44 -21.93
N GLN A 349 -3.93 17.37 -23.07
CA GLN A 349 -3.98 16.22 -23.97
C GLN A 349 -2.72 15.37 -23.82
N MET A 350 -2.89 14.08 -24.03
CA MET A 350 -1.79 13.11 -24.11
C MET A 350 -1.56 12.71 -25.56
N HIS A 351 -0.34 12.88 -26.04
CA HIS A 351 0.09 12.50 -27.38
C HIS A 351 1.06 11.32 -27.29
N ILE A 352 0.63 10.14 -27.74
CA ILE A 352 1.47 8.95 -27.82
C ILE A 352 2.26 9.00 -29.13
N VAL A 353 3.58 8.97 -29.03
CA VAL A 353 4.47 9.05 -30.18
C VAL A 353 4.70 7.66 -30.75
N ARG A 354 3.95 7.31 -31.78
CA ARG A 354 4.14 6.05 -32.55
C ARG A 354 5.28 6.16 -33.56
N ALA A 355 5.46 7.33 -34.11
CA ALA A 355 6.59 7.78 -34.92
C ALA A 355 6.65 9.30 -34.81
N LEU A 356 7.76 9.96 -35.21
CA LEU A 356 7.88 11.42 -35.11
C LEU A 356 6.76 12.17 -35.83
N ASN A 357 6.33 11.64 -37.00
CA ASN A 357 5.25 12.20 -37.82
C ASN A 357 3.88 11.56 -37.54
N ARG A 358 3.78 10.67 -36.55
CA ARG A 358 2.52 9.96 -36.21
C ARG A 358 2.27 10.01 -34.72
N LEU A 359 1.46 10.98 -34.33
CA LEU A 359 1.00 11.14 -32.94
C LEU A 359 -0.44 10.63 -32.80
N GLU A 360 -0.69 9.86 -31.76
CA GLU A 360 -2.02 9.45 -31.35
C GLU A 360 -2.43 10.35 -30.17
N THR A 361 -3.40 11.25 -30.43
CA THR A 361 -3.83 12.25 -29.44
C THR A 361 -5.05 11.77 -28.69
N ASN A 362 -4.95 11.77 -27.37
CA ASN A 362 -6.02 11.40 -26.45
C ASN A 362 -6.36 12.59 -25.55
N LYS A 363 -7.61 13.04 -25.59
CA LYS A 363 -8.11 14.04 -24.64
C LYS A 363 -8.33 13.36 -23.28
N LEU A 364 -7.77 13.94 -22.23
CA LEU A 364 -7.97 13.44 -20.87
C LEU A 364 -9.35 13.84 -20.35
N PRO A 365 -10.05 12.98 -19.59
CA PRO A 365 -11.39 13.24 -19.07
C PRO A 365 -11.42 14.14 -17.82
N PHE A 366 -10.30 14.78 -17.50
CA PHE A 366 -10.12 15.73 -16.41
C PHE A 366 -9.33 16.94 -16.94
N SER A 367 -9.41 18.05 -16.23
CA SER A 367 -8.73 19.30 -16.56
C SER A 367 -7.49 19.52 -15.69
N GLY A 368 -6.57 20.33 -16.16
CA GLY A 368 -5.36 20.72 -15.45
C GLY A 368 -4.08 20.21 -16.11
N GLN A 369 -2.95 20.72 -15.67
CA GLN A 369 -1.64 20.38 -16.22
C GLN A 369 -1.13 19.07 -15.60
N VAL A 370 -0.85 18.08 -16.47
CA VAL A 370 -0.16 16.85 -16.08
C VAL A 370 1.31 17.13 -15.85
N THR A 371 1.85 16.67 -14.74
CA THR A 371 3.24 16.88 -14.34
C THR A 371 3.99 15.59 -14.02
N ALA A 372 3.25 14.48 -13.92
CA ALA A 372 3.78 13.14 -13.74
C ALA A 372 2.81 12.12 -14.35
N PHE A 373 3.34 11.03 -14.89
CA PHE A 373 2.54 9.96 -15.47
C PHE A 373 3.23 8.62 -15.27
N ALA A 374 2.44 7.60 -15.00
CA ALA A 374 2.87 6.21 -15.01
C ALA A 374 1.76 5.32 -15.56
N SER A 375 2.14 4.29 -16.32
CA SER A 375 1.22 3.25 -16.76
C SER A 375 1.80 1.87 -16.46
N SER A 376 0.93 0.89 -16.28
CA SER A 376 1.28 -0.52 -16.20
C SER A 376 0.34 -1.31 -17.08
N LYS A 377 0.90 -1.91 -18.12
CA LYS A 377 0.14 -2.71 -19.08
C LYS A 377 -0.42 -3.98 -18.42
N ASN A 378 0.37 -4.60 -17.53
CA ASN A 378 -0.02 -5.86 -16.90
C ASN A 378 -1.25 -5.68 -16.00
N GLU A 379 -1.28 -4.61 -15.24
CA GLU A 379 -2.39 -4.29 -14.33
C GLU A 379 -3.47 -3.42 -14.99
N GLY A 380 -3.23 -2.93 -16.22
CA GLY A 380 -4.14 -2.03 -16.94
C GLY A 380 -4.33 -0.67 -16.25
N LEU A 381 -3.39 -0.26 -15.42
CA LEU A 381 -3.47 0.96 -14.60
C LEU A 381 -2.79 2.13 -15.33
N LYS A 382 -3.40 3.33 -15.23
CA LYS A 382 -2.76 4.60 -15.61
C LYS A 382 -2.94 5.61 -14.48
N ALA A 383 -1.87 6.28 -14.10
CA ALA A 383 -1.87 7.31 -13.06
C ALA A 383 -1.35 8.63 -13.63
N PHE A 384 -2.09 9.70 -13.42
CA PHE A 384 -1.79 11.05 -13.88
C PHE A 384 -1.64 11.97 -12.68
N GLY A 385 -0.45 12.48 -12.46
CA GLY A 385 -0.15 13.44 -11.39
C GLY A 385 -0.26 14.87 -11.91
N MET A 386 -0.92 15.71 -11.15
CA MET A 386 -1.28 17.06 -11.55
C MET A 386 -0.42 18.12 -10.85
N LEU A 387 -0.46 19.32 -11.41
CA LEU A 387 0.23 20.50 -10.86
C LEU A 387 -0.31 20.89 -9.48
N ASP A 388 -1.60 20.66 -9.21
CA ASP A 388 -2.26 20.96 -7.94
C ASP A 388 -2.08 19.90 -6.84
N GLY A 389 -1.38 18.81 -7.14
CA GLY A 389 -1.18 17.66 -6.23
C GLY A 389 -2.22 16.55 -6.35
N THR A 390 -3.25 16.73 -7.14
CA THR A 390 -4.23 15.68 -7.43
C THR A 390 -3.57 14.56 -8.25
N ILE A 391 -4.01 13.32 -8.04
CA ILE A 391 -3.68 12.19 -8.90
C ILE A 391 -4.98 11.60 -9.43
N TYR A 392 -5.08 11.42 -10.74
CA TYR A 392 -6.16 10.68 -11.36
C TYR A 392 -5.67 9.28 -11.70
N LEU A 393 -6.38 8.27 -11.19
CA LEU A 393 -6.12 6.85 -11.45
C LEU A 393 -7.19 6.31 -12.38
N GLU A 394 -6.80 5.85 -13.55
CA GLU A 394 -7.64 5.09 -14.48
C GLU A 394 -7.40 3.59 -14.22
N ARG A 395 -8.47 2.87 -13.90
CA ARG A 395 -8.48 1.41 -13.72
C ARG A 395 -8.75 0.67 -15.02
N PRO A 396 -8.50 -0.66 -15.11
CA PRO A 396 -8.72 -1.46 -16.33
C PRO A 396 -10.15 -1.38 -16.88
N ASN A 397 -11.14 -1.17 -16.02
CA ASN A 397 -12.55 -1.01 -16.40
C ASN A 397 -12.91 0.41 -16.87
N GLY A 398 -11.92 1.28 -17.09
CA GLY A 398 -12.11 2.68 -17.49
C GLY A 398 -12.56 3.61 -16.37
N LYS A 399 -12.79 3.11 -15.15
CA LYS A 399 -13.17 3.95 -14.01
C LYS A 399 -12.00 4.85 -13.60
N ILE A 400 -12.29 6.16 -13.50
CA ILE A 400 -11.33 7.16 -13.05
C ILE A 400 -11.61 7.52 -11.59
N ILE A 401 -10.58 7.46 -10.77
CA ILE A 401 -10.62 7.76 -9.34
C ILE A 401 -9.71 8.95 -9.08
N LYS A 402 -10.22 9.94 -8.37
CA LYS A 402 -9.45 11.08 -7.89
C LYS A 402 -8.82 10.72 -6.54
N LEU A 403 -7.48 10.73 -6.49
CA LEU A 403 -6.70 10.52 -5.27
C LEU A 403 -6.23 11.88 -4.74
N VAL A 404 -6.50 12.14 -3.47
CA VAL A 404 -6.15 13.39 -2.78
C VAL A 404 -5.25 13.05 -1.59
N GLY A 405 -4.08 13.68 -1.50
CA GLY A 405 -3.12 13.43 -0.44
C GLY A 405 -1.91 14.36 -0.52
N HIS A 406 -1.46 14.70 -1.74
CA HIS A 406 -0.45 15.72 -1.94
C HIS A 406 -1.05 17.13 -1.88
N ARG A 407 -0.23 18.10 -1.44
CA ARG A 407 -0.61 19.52 -1.30
C ARG A 407 0.05 20.40 -2.34
N SER A 408 0.85 19.84 -3.23
CA SER A 408 1.59 20.56 -4.26
C SER A 408 1.87 19.66 -5.44
N LYS A 409 2.49 20.20 -6.49
CA LYS A 409 2.83 19.52 -7.73
C LYS A 409 3.33 18.09 -7.51
N VAL A 410 2.70 17.10 -8.16
CA VAL A 410 3.21 15.74 -8.25
C VAL A 410 4.42 15.72 -9.18
N THR A 411 5.58 15.26 -8.71
CA THR A 411 6.84 15.32 -9.44
C THR A 411 7.16 14.04 -10.19
N LYS A 412 6.80 12.89 -9.62
CA LYS A 412 7.00 11.57 -10.23
C LYS A 412 5.89 10.61 -9.82
N LEU A 413 5.57 9.69 -10.71
CA LEU A 413 4.72 8.54 -10.47
C LEU A 413 5.43 7.28 -10.94
N LYS A 414 5.31 6.20 -10.18
CA LYS A 414 5.71 4.84 -10.60
C LYS A 414 4.69 3.81 -10.11
N ILE A 415 4.49 2.74 -10.87
CA ILE A 415 3.58 1.64 -10.54
C ILE A 415 4.41 0.36 -10.35
N ASN A 416 4.09 -0.39 -9.29
CA ASN A 416 4.66 -1.70 -9.03
C ASN A 416 3.56 -2.67 -8.58
N GLY A 417 3.07 -3.50 -9.49
CA GLY A 417 1.84 -4.28 -9.31
C GLY A 417 0.66 -3.33 -9.08
N VAL A 418 -0.16 -3.61 -8.10
CA VAL A 418 -1.31 -2.76 -7.72
C VAL A 418 -0.93 -1.53 -6.88
N ARG A 419 0.35 -1.32 -6.60
CA ARG A 419 0.84 -0.20 -5.78
C ARG A 419 1.32 0.93 -6.67
N ILE A 420 0.78 2.13 -6.43
CA ILE A 420 1.20 3.38 -7.06
C ILE A 420 2.03 4.13 -6.02
N TYR A 421 3.11 4.72 -6.48
CA TYR A 421 3.98 5.58 -5.67
C TYR A 421 4.06 6.95 -6.31
N SER A 422 3.99 7.98 -5.47
CA SER A 422 4.01 9.37 -5.92
C SER A 422 4.92 10.22 -5.06
N SER A 423 5.69 11.11 -5.67
CA SER A 423 6.44 12.17 -5.00
C SER A 423 5.88 13.54 -5.36
N SER A 424 6.11 14.53 -4.49
CA SER A 424 5.57 15.88 -4.68
C SER A 424 6.50 16.98 -4.13
N TYR A 425 6.26 18.20 -4.59
CA TYR A 425 6.87 19.42 -4.02
C TYR A 425 6.45 19.70 -2.57
N ASP A 426 5.43 19.00 -2.05
CA ASP A 426 5.12 19.03 -0.62
C ASP A 426 6.13 18.25 0.25
N GLY A 427 7.13 17.64 -0.39
CA GLY A 427 8.19 16.87 0.26
C GLY A 427 7.81 15.44 0.59
N SER A 428 6.57 15.01 0.30
CA SER A 428 6.11 13.66 0.66
C SER A 428 6.30 12.65 -0.46
N LEU A 429 6.55 11.40 -0.07
CA LEU A 429 6.45 10.22 -0.91
C LEU A 429 5.32 9.36 -0.37
N ILE A 430 4.32 9.09 -1.19
CA ILE A 430 3.07 8.42 -0.81
C ILE A 430 2.90 7.14 -1.63
N GLN A 431 2.49 6.05 -0.97
CA GLN A 431 2.00 4.83 -1.58
C GLN A 431 0.48 4.80 -1.61
N TRP A 432 -0.11 4.23 -2.67
CA TRP A 432 -1.55 4.07 -2.87
C TRP A 432 -1.82 2.65 -3.33
N MET A 433 -2.86 2.02 -2.79
CA MET A 433 -3.30 0.67 -3.15
C MET A 433 -4.42 0.74 -4.18
N ALA A 434 -4.10 0.54 -5.46
CA ALA A 434 -5.05 0.73 -6.58
C ALA A 434 -6.17 -0.32 -6.63
N ASP A 435 -6.01 -1.47 -5.98
CA ASP A 435 -6.98 -2.56 -5.91
C ASP A 435 -8.04 -2.37 -4.82
N GLN A 436 -7.83 -1.46 -3.88
CA GLN A 436 -8.76 -1.21 -2.78
C GLN A 436 -9.96 -0.38 -3.27
N GLU A 437 -11.15 -0.67 -2.73
CA GLU A 437 -12.36 0.11 -3.03
C GLU A 437 -12.19 1.57 -2.60
N LYS A 438 -11.73 1.80 -1.38
CA LYS A 438 -11.32 3.09 -0.83
C LYS A 438 -9.79 3.17 -0.84
N ILE A 439 -9.25 4.05 -1.66
CA ILE A 439 -7.81 4.27 -1.75
C ILE A 439 -7.42 5.39 -0.81
N GLU A 440 -6.63 5.06 0.21
CA GLU A 440 -6.12 6.02 1.18
C GLU A 440 -4.63 6.31 0.93
N PRO A 441 -4.17 7.55 1.18
CA PRO A 441 -2.76 7.88 1.10
C PRO A 441 -1.99 7.19 2.23
N MET A 442 -0.90 6.52 1.89
CA MET A 442 0.05 5.93 2.84
C MET A 442 1.40 6.62 2.72
N PRO A 443 1.66 7.69 3.48
CA PRO A 443 2.96 8.34 3.48
C PRO A 443 4.07 7.38 3.92
N LEU A 444 5.12 7.29 3.10
CA LEU A 444 6.32 6.52 3.44
C LEU A 444 7.32 7.39 4.20
N PHE A 445 7.51 8.60 3.73
CA PHE A 445 8.33 9.61 4.41
C PHE A 445 8.04 11.00 3.88
N THR A 446 8.53 12.00 4.62
CA THR A 446 8.57 13.40 4.20
C THR A 446 10.00 13.94 4.28
N THR A 447 10.29 14.95 3.46
CA THR A 447 11.54 15.75 3.48
C THR A 447 11.22 17.20 3.81
N ASN A 448 12.21 17.94 4.28
CA ASN A 448 12.05 19.37 4.58
C ASN A 448 12.24 20.25 3.31
N GLY A 449 11.77 19.81 2.18
CA GLY A 449 11.89 20.50 0.89
C GLY A 449 11.22 19.68 -0.20
N TRP A 450 11.24 20.19 -1.42
CA TRP A 450 10.62 19.53 -2.56
C TRP A 450 11.24 18.17 -2.82
N LEU A 451 10.42 17.13 -2.96
CA LEU A 451 10.86 15.83 -3.45
C LEU A 451 10.78 15.83 -4.98
N MET A 452 11.96 15.74 -5.60
CA MET A 452 12.08 16.01 -7.04
C MET A 452 11.81 14.79 -7.91
N ASN A 453 12.32 13.64 -7.49
CA ASN A 453 12.25 12.40 -8.26
C ASN A 453 12.46 11.20 -7.32
N PHE A 454 12.05 10.03 -7.76
CA PHE A 454 12.38 8.78 -7.10
C PHE A 454 12.43 7.61 -8.09
N THR A 455 13.13 6.55 -7.70
CA THR A 455 13.17 5.29 -8.43
C THR A 455 13.19 4.11 -7.48
N PHE A 456 12.89 2.92 -8.00
CA PHE A 456 13.09 1.66 -7.27
C PHE A 456 14.52 1.18 -7.51
N ASN A 457 15.10 0.50 -6.52
CA ASN A 457 16.25 -0.37 -6.81
C ASN A 457 15.80 -1.57 -7.68
N SER A 458 16.72 -2.30 -8.28
CA SER A 458 16.40 -3.30 -9.30
C SER A 458 15.50 -4.43 -8.80
N ASN A 459 15.58 -4.82 -7.52
CA ASN A 459 14.70 -5.82 -6.90
C ASN A 459 13.40 -5.24 -6.33
N LYS A 460 13.18 -3.93 -6.46
CA LYS A 460 11.99 -3.22 -5.99
C LYS A 460 11.69 -3.38 -4.49
N GLN A 461 12.71 -3.54 -3.67
CA GLN A 461 12.60 -3.63 -2.22
C GLN A 461 12.73 -2.28 -1.52
N SER A 462 13.38 -1.32 -2.17
CA SER A 462 13.53 0.06 -1.68
C SER A 462 13.26 1.10 -2.76
N ILE A 463 12.88 2.29 -2.30
CA ILE A 463 12.76 3.50 -3.09
C ILE A 463 13.93 4.40 -2.75
N TRP A 464 14.50 5.01 -3.78
CA TRP A 464 15.56 6.00 -3.70
C TRP A 464 15.07 7.31 -4.30
N ALA A 465 15.16 8.39 -3.53
CA ALA A 465 14.56 9.67 -3.89
C ALA A 465 15.57 10.81 -3.74
N GLY A 466 15.43 11.80 -4.61
CA GLY A 466 16.22 13.03 -4.58
C GLY A 466 15.40 14.23 -4.17
N ASP A 467 15.95 15.11 -3.33
CA ASP A 467 15.27 16.30 -2.84
C ASP A 467 15.92 17.63 -3.25
N GLN A 468 15.22 18.70 -2.93
CA GLN A 468 15.65 20.09 -3.20
C GLN A 468 16.96 20.47 -2.49
N LYS A 469 17.29 19.83 -1.39
CA LYS A 469 18.47 20.17 -0.57
C LYS A 469 19.72 19.36 -0.93
N GLY A 470 19.66 18.59 -2.02
CA GLY A 470 20.77 17.77 -2.45
C GLY A 470 20.89 16.44 -1.71
N ASN A 471 19.84 16.03 -0.98
CA ASN A 471 19.82 14.77 -0.29
C ASN A 471 19.34 13.64 -1.22
N ILE A 472 19.92 12.48 -1.00
CA ILE A 472 19.49 11.20 -1.53
C ILE A 472 18.90 10.42 -0.35
N THR A 473 17.67 10.00 -0.46
CA THR A 473 16.94 9.28 0.61
C THR A 473 16.56 7.89 0.13
N GLU A 474 16.93 6.86 0.88
CA GLU A 474 16.42 5.50 0.72
C GLU A 474 15.28 5.24 1.72
N ALA A 475 14.25 4.53 1.27
CA ALA A 475 13.19 4.01 2.12
C ALA A 475 12.80 2.60 1.66
N TYR A 476 12.70 1.66 2.60
CA TYR A 476 12.21 0.32 2.28
C TYR A 476 10.71 0.32 2.04
N ILE A 477 10.28 -0.51 1.08
CA ILE A 477 8.86 -0.75 0.75
C ILE A 477 8.50 -2.23 0.85
N SER A 478 9.48 -3.10 1.09
CA SER A 478 9.31 -4.53 1.29
C SER A 478 8.95 -4.82 2.75
N VAL A 479 7.72 -5.33 2.99
CA VAL A 479 7.27 -5.73 4.33
C VAL A 479 8.21 -6.79 4.94
N PRO A 480 8.61 -7.86 4.26
CA PRO A 480 9.55 -8.84 4.82
C PRO A 480 10.85 -8.20 5.31
N LEU A 481 11.42 -7.27 4.53
CA LEU A 481 12.66 -6.59 4.90
C LEU A 481 12.48 -5.66 6.12
N MET A 482 11.36 -4.93 6.18
CA MET A 482 11.04 -4.10 7.35
C MET A 482 10.87 -4.94 8.62
N VAL A 483 10.15 -6.05 8.50
CA VAL A 483 9.90 -6.99 9.61
C VAL A 483 11.20 -7.63 10.10
N GLU A 484 12.06 -8.09 9.20
CA GLU A 484 13.36 -8.63 9.55
C GLU A 484 14.21 -7.61 10.31
N LYS A 485 14.30 -6.38 9.79
CA LYS A 485 15.02 -5.30 10.46
C LYS A 485 14.43 -4.97 11.82
N LEU A 486 13.11 -4.87 11.91
CA LEU A 486 12.42 -4.56 13.15
C LEU A 486 12.63 -5.67 14.19
N LYS A 487 12.50 -6.93 13.79
CA LYS A 487 12.76 -8.08 14.67
C LYS A 487 14.19 -8.07 15.23
N ASN A 488 15.19 -7.77 14.38
CA ASN A 488 16.60 -7.72 14.80
C ASN A 488 16.90 -6.54 15.74
N LYS A 489 16.06 -5.50 15.74
CA LYS A 489 16.20 -4.34 16.63
C LYS A 489 15.57 -4.54 18.00
N LEU A 490 14.60 -5.45 18.15
CA LEU A 490 13.94 -5.67 19.42
C LEU A 490 14.96 -6.03 20.50
N THR A 491 15.01 -5.24 21.57
CA THR A 491 15.94 -5.41 22.69
C THR A 491 15.35 -6.30 23.78
N ARG A 492 14.02 -6.23 23.99
CA ARG A 492 13.28 -6.97 25.03
C ARG A 492 11.91 -7.44 24.54
N ASN A 493 11.21 -8.18 25.37
CA ASN A 493 9.78 -8.47 25.24
C ASN A 493 8.95 -7.47 26.06
N PHE A 494 7.63 -7.43 25.82
CA PHE A 494 6.71 -6.74 26.73
C PHE A 494 6.82 -7.29 28.14
N THR A 495 6.62 -6.44 29.15
CA THR A 495 6.29 -6.95 30.49
C THR A 495 4.84 -7.47 30.50
N PRO A 496 4.45 -8.33 31.47
CA PRO A 496 3.07 -8.76 31.59
C PRO A 496 2.07 -7.60 31.74
N GLU A 497 2.47 -6.53 32.44
CA GLU A 497 1.67 -5.31 32.62
C GLU A 497 1.51 -4.54 31.31
N GLU A 498 2.60 -4.35 30.55
CA GLU A 498 2.56 -3.72 29.22
C GLU A 498 1.70 -4.53 28.25
N TRP A 499 1.84 -5.87 28.28
CA TRP A 499 1.02 -6.75 27.46
C TRP A 499 -0.46 -6.60 27.77
N ASN A 500 -0.81 -6.70 29.07
CA ASN A 500 -2.19 -6.54 29.51
C ASN A 500 -2.78 -5.17 29.16
N TYR A 501 -1.94 -4.13 29.17
CA TYR A 501 -2.38 -2.77 28.88
C TYR A 501 -2.54 -2.52 27.39
N TYR A 502 -1.58 -2.92 26.56
CA TYR A 502 -1.55 -2.60 25.13
C TYR A 502 -2.17 -3.67 24.24
N VAL A 503 -1.96 -4.95 24.55
CA VAL A 503 -2.44 -6.08 23.74
C VAL A 503 -3.79 -6.57 24.25
N GLY A 504 -3.95 -6.64 25.58
CA GLY A 504 -5.20 -6.97 26.24
C GLY A 504 -5.08 -8.10 27.25
N LYS A 505 -5.78 -7.96 28.38
CA LYS A 505 -5.79 -8.92 29.50
C LYS A 505 -6.23 -10.34 29.11
N ASN A 506 -7.02 -10.46 28.05
CA ASN A 506 -7.59 -11.74 27.61
C ASN A 506 -6.83 -12.33 26.41
N VAL A 507 -5.78 -11.66 25.95
CA VAL A 507 -4.87 -12.21 24.96
C VAL A 507 -3.71 -12.89 25.70
N PRO A 508 -3.49 -14.20 25.51
CA PRO A 508 -2.39 -14.90 26.16
C PRO A 508 -1.06 -14.20 25.93
N TYR A 509 -0.30 -14.02 27.00
CA TYR A 509 1.04 -13.43 26.91
C TYR A 509 1.94 -14.29 26.03
N GLU A 510 2.60 -13.69 25.06
CA GLU A 510 3.61 -14.34 24.23
C GLU A 510 4.89 -13.50 24.11
N LYS A 511 6.01 -14.20 24.01
CA LYS A 511 7.29 -13.56 23.71
C LYS A 511 7.37 -13.29 22.21
N ILE A 512 7.70 -12.06 21.84
CA ILE A 512 7.81 -11.62 20.45
C ILE A 512 9.27 -11.59 19.94
N LYS A 513 10.22 -11.62 20.89
CA LYS A 513 11.66 -11.68 20.64
C LYS A 513 12.19 -13.09 20.85
#